data_4948bfc20fd5755fa85c9be7c786129f
#
_entry.id   4948bfc20fd5755fa85c9be7c786129f
#
_cell.length_a   1.000
_cell.length_b   1.000
_cell.length_c   1.000
_cell.angle_alpha   90.00
_cell.angle_beta   90.00
_cell.angle_gamma   90.00
#
_symmetry.space_group_name_H-M   'P 1'
#
loop_
_entity.id
_entity.type
_entity.pdbx_description
1 polymer ?
#
loop_
_entity_poly.entity_id
_entity_poly.type
_entity_poly.pdbx_seq_one_letter_code
_entity_poly.pdbx_strand_id
1 'polypeptide(L)'
;EISCSLVGSEMCIRDRSSNIAVVVPSFQNNDRNYLIVSGEDFTLEFNKHNGYLCRYDVDGMQLMEDGSALTPNFWRAPTDNDFGAGLQHRYAAWKNPELKLTSLKHDIENEQAVVRAEYDMKSIGGKLFLTYTINNKGAVKVTQKMEADKSKKVSDMFRFGMQLRMPVTFNEIEYYGRGPGENYSDRNHAARIGKYRQTVEEQFYPYIRPQETGTKTDIRWWRLLNIGGNGLQFVADAPFSASALNYTIESLDDGAGKDQRHSPEVEKANFTNFCIDKAQTGLACVNSWGAIALEKYRLSYQDYEFSFIMNPVYHKLK
;
A
#
# COMPACT_ATOMS: atom_id res chain seq x y z
N GLU A 1 0.14 26.06 -21.02
CA GLU A 1 1.11 25.05 -20.56
C GLU A 1 1.54 25.41 -19.14
N ILE A 2 0.92 24.80 -18.14
CA ILE A 2 1.40 24.86 -16.76
C ILE A 2 2.03 23.51 -16.48
N SER A 3 3.34 23.46 -16.69
CA SER A 3 4.18 22.37 -16.23
C SER A 3 4.24 22.45 -14.71
N CYS A 4 3.40 21.71 -14.01
CA CYS A 4 3.49 21.53 -12.58
C CYS A 4 4.37 20.32 -12.31
N SER A 5 5.70 20.50 -12.35
CA SER A 5 6.63 19.53 -11.80
C SER A 5 6.56 19.64 -10.28
N LEU A 6 5.72 18.81 -9.67
CA LEU A 6 5.77 18.50 -8.25
C LEU A 6 6.83 17.40 -8.01
N VAL A 7 8.04 17.69 -8.45
CA VAL A 7 9.23 16.94 -8.04
C VAL A 7 9.78 17.66 -6.82
N GLY A 8 9.82 16.93 -5.73
CA GLY A 8 10.46 17.34 -4.51
C GLY A 8 9.61 18.27 -3.66
N SER A 9 8.89 17.69 -2.71
CA SER A 9 8.65 18.40 -1.48
C SER A 9 9.95 18.45 -0.66
N GLU A 10 11.02 18.98 -1.25
CA GLU A 10 11.92 19.79 -0.47
C GLU A 10 11.08 20.98 -0.05
N MET A 11 10.52 20.86 1.13
CA MET A 11 9.94 21.98 1.82
C MET A 11 11.09 22.95 2.06
N CYS A 12 11.33 23.86 1.09
CA CYS A 12 12.09 25.08 1.31
C CYS A 12 11.32 25.88 2.36
N ILE A 13 11.44 25.51 3.62
CA ILE A 13 11.27 26.44 4.72
C ILE A 13 12.58 27.20 4.79
N ARG A 14 12.70 28.24 3.93
CA ARG A 14 13.47 29.38 4.29
C ARG A 14 12.69 30.05 5.38
N ASP A 15 13.00 29.76 6.63
CA ASP A 15 12.80 30.72 7.66
C ASP A 15 13.65 30.51 8.91
N ARG A 16 14.33 31.60 9.26
CA ARG A 16 14.84 32.01 10.56
C ARG A 16 15.61 30.99 11.35
N SER A 17 16.90 31.23 11.41
CA SER A 17 17.86 30.71 12.36
C SER A 17 17.37 30.82 13.82
N SER A 18 16.52 29.91 14.24
CA SER A 18 16.55 29.42 15.57
C SER A 18 17.38 28.13 15.52
N ASN A 19 18.46 28.04 16.26
CA ASN A 19 19.22 26.82 16.52
C ASN A 19 18.35 25.87 17.35
N ILE A 20 17.26 25.40 16.77
CA ILE A 20 16.53 24.24 17.30
C ILE A 20 17.37 23.06 16.83
N ALA A 21 18.04 22.40 17.76
CA ALA A 21 18.75 21.16 17.50
C ALA A 21 17.76 20.19 16.84
N VAL A 22 18.06 19.74 15.63
CA VAL A 22 17.25 18.73 14.96
C VAL A 22 17.40 17.44 15.75
N VAL A 23 16.31 16.96 16.35
CA VAL A 23 16.31 15.69 17.06
C VAL A 23 16.37 14.57 16.01
N VAL A 24 17.52 13.93 15.91
CA VAL A 24 17.73 12.79 15.02
C VAL A 24 17.00 11.56 15.60
N PRO A 25 16.27 10.78 14.80
CA PRO A 25 15.68 9.54 15.25
C PRO A 25 16.72 8.60 15.84
N SER A 26 16.34 7.82 16.85
CA SER A 26 17.22 6.86 17.52
C SER A 26 16.70 5.44 17.41
N PHE A 27 17.61 4.47 17.45
CA PHE A 27 17.28 3.05 17.47
C PHE A 27 17.40 2.47 18.87
N GLN A 28 16.43 1.60 19.21
CA GLN A 28 16.50 0.70 20.35
C GLN A 28 16.44 -0.73 19.83
N ASN A 29 17.52 -1.49 20.02
CA ASN A 29 17.71 -2.84 19.45
C ASN A 29 17.93 -3.91 20.52
N ASN A 30 17.64 -3.63 21.78
CA ASN A 30 17.78 -4.52 22.93
C ASN A 30 16.59 -5.47 23.12
N ASP A 31 15.45 -5.22 22.48
CA ASP A 31 14.32 -6.14 22.44
C ASP A 31 14.62 -7.33 21.52
N ARG A 32 14.15 -8.54 21.88
CA ARG A 32 14.38 -9.76 21.09
C ARG A 32 13.54 -9.79 19.81
N ASN A 33 12.36 -9.22 19.85
CA ASN A 33 11.34 -9.35 18.79
C ASN A 33 11.25 -8.11 17.92
N TYR A 34 11.59 -6.93 18.47
CA TYR A 34 11.35 -5.66 17.81
C TYR A 34 12.61 -4.79 17.72
N LEU A 35 12.78 -4.17 16.58
CA LEU A 35 13.65 -3.03 16.37
C LEU A 35 12.78 -1.78 16.47
N ILE A 36 13.08 -0.91 17.42
CA ILE A 36 12.28 0.29 17.69
C ILE A 36 13.02 1.51 17.16
N VAL A 37 12.30 2.37 16.46
CA VAL A 37 12.76 3.69 16.00
C VAL A 37 11.93 4.75 16.71
N SER A 38 12.58 5.66 17.41
CA SER A 38 11.92 6.71 18.16
C SER A 38 12.45 8.10 17.80
N GLY A 39 11.57 9.07 17.76
CA GLY A 39 11.87 10.49 17.72
C GLY A 39 11.22 11.22 18.89
N GLU A 40 11.06 12.53 18.76
CA GLU A 40 10.45 13.36 19.81
C GLU A 40 8.98 12.96 20.05
N ASP A 41 8.20 12.84 18.97
CA ASP A 41 6.74 12.60 19.05
C ASP A 41 6.30 11.35 18.30
N PHE A 42 7.20 10.41 18.01
CA PHE A 42 6.83 9.19 17.29
C PHE A 42 7.59 7.95 17.76
N THR A 43 6.97 6.80 17.54
CA THR A 43 7.56 5.48 17.72
C THR A 43 7.12 4.56 16.60
N LEU A 44 8.08 3.89 15.97
CA LEU A 44 7.86 2.82 15.00
C LEU A 44 8.50 1.53 15.51
N GLU A 45 7.85 0.39 15.25
CA GLU A 45 8.41 -0.93 15.57
C GLU A 45 8.46 -1.80 14.33
N PHE A 46 9.62 -2.44 14.14
CA PHE A 46 9.83 -3.44 13.08
C PHE A 46 9.99 -4.81 13.73
N ASN A 47 9.21 -5.77 13.27
CA ASN A 47 9.32 -7.14 13.74
C ASN A 47 10.60 -7.80 13.18
N LYS A 48 11.50 -8.24 14.05
CA LYS A 48 12.80 -8.82 13.65
C LYS A 48 12.69 -10.19 12.96
N HIS A 49 11.56 -10.88 13.11
CA HIS A 49 11.38 -12.20 12.50
C HIS A 49 10.96 -12.12 11.04
N ASN A 50 10.23 -11.07 10.66
CA ASN A 50 9.74 -10.88 9.30
C ASN A 50 10.16 -9.56 8.64
N GLY A 51 10.79 -8.63 9.37
CA GLY A 51 11.31 -7.36 8.86
C GLY A 51 10.24 -6.31 8.55
N TYR A 52 8.97 -6.55 8.88
CA TYR A 52 7.88 -5.61 8.57
C TYR A 52 7.69 -4.56 9.66
N LEU A 53 7.32 -3.35 9.23
CA LEU A 53 6.78 -2.33 10.11
C LEU A 53 5.46 -2.83 10.69
N CYS A 54 5.36 -2.93 12.01
CA CYS A 54 4.19 -3.49 12.72
C CYS A 54 3.60 -2.53 13.76
N ARG A 55 4.20 -1.36 13.98
CA ARG A 55 3.65 -0.28 14.81
C ARG A 55 4.08 1.07 14.25
N TYR A 56 3.16 2.01 14.26
CA TYR A 56 3.40 3.39 13.84
C TYR A 56 2.53 4.34 14.65
N ASP A 57 3.14 4.92 15.67
CA ASP A 57 2.50 5.89 16.56
C ASP A 57 3.16 7.25 16.37
N VAL A 58 2.36 8.28 16.24
CA VAL A 58 2.84 9.66 16.09
C VAL A 58 1.94 10.59 16.90
N ASP A 59 2.54 11.40 17.78
CA ASP A 59 1.82 12.39 18.61
C ASP A 59 0.60 11.79 19.35
N GLY A 60 0.80 10.60 19.92
CA GLY A 60 -0.24 9.86 20.64
C GLY A 60 -1.29 9.20 19.74
N MET A 61 -1.20 9.33 18.41
CA MET A 61 -2.07 8.62 17.47
C MET A 61 -1.48 7.27 17.10
N GLN A 62 -2.23 6.21 17.30
CA GLN A 62 -1.94 4.90 16.74
C GLN A 62 -2.44 4.86 15.30
N LEU A 63 -1.51 4.81 14.33
CA LEU A 63 -1.80 4.86 12.90
C LEU A 63 -1.93 3.47 12.26
N MET A 64 -1.48 2.42 12.94
CA MET A 64 -1.63 1.04 12.49
C MET A 64 -2.50 0.26 13.46
N GLU A 65 -3.33 -0.62 12.92
CA GLU A 65 -4.13 -1.56 13.71
C GLU A 65 -3.23 -2.55 14.45
N ASP A 66 -3.56 -2.84 15.71
CA ASP A 66 -2.80 -3.79 16.53
C ASP A 66 -2.71 -5.17 15.87
N GLY A 67 -1.55 -5.78 15.96
CA GLY A 67 -1.29 -7.08 15.38
C GLY A 67 -1.21 -7.11 13.85
N SER A 68 -1.30 -5.94 13.19
CA SER A 68 -1.10 -5.82 11.75
C SER A 68 0.34 -5.44 11.39
N ALA A 69 0.63 -5.41 10.09
CA ALA A 69 1.90 -4.93 9.56
C ALA A 69 1.71 -4.31 8.19
N LEU A 70 2.64 -3.44 7.80
CA LEU A 70 2.77 -2.99 6.41
C LEU A 70 3.45 -4.11 5.61
N THR A 71 2.69 -4.76 4.73
CA THR A 71 3.13 -5.95 4.02
C THR A 71 3.11 -5.79 2.51
N PRO A 72 4.05 -6.41 1.78
CA PRO A 72 3.97 -6.51 0.32
C PRO A 72 2.68 -7.19 -0.13
N ASN A 73 2.12 -6.71 -1.23
CA ASN A 73 0.88 -7.22 -1.79
C ASN A 73 0.99 -7.38 -3.31
N PHE A 74 0.80 -8.62 -3.78
CA PHE A 74 0.85 -9.00 -5.19
C PHE A 74 -0.47 -9.61 -5.67
N TRP A 75 -1.46 -9.72 -4.77
CA TRP A 75 -2.71 -10.44 -4.97
C TRP A 75 -3.92 -9.51 -4.91
N ARG A 76 -4.99 -9.88 -5.61
CA ARG A 76 -6.33 -9.32 -5.44
C ARG A 76 -7.33 -10.45 -5.25
N ALA A 77 -8.49 -10.15 -4.69
CA ALA A 77 -9.62 -11.08 -4.73
C ALA A 77 -10.04 -11.25 -6.21
N PRO A 78 -9.92 -12.47 -6.78
CA PRO A 78 -10.17 -12.66 -8.20
C PRO A 78 -11.57 -12.21 -8.60
N THR A 79 -11.66 -11.51 -9.72
CA THR A 79 -12.94 -11.11 -10.32
C THR A 79 -13.57 -12.28 -11.05
N ASP A 80 -14.85 -12.15 -11.44
CA ASP A 80 -15.51 -13.15 -12.28
C ASP A 80 -14.76 -13.39 -13.59
N ASN A 81 -14.17 -12.35 -14.18
CA ASN A 81 -13.32 -12.47 -15.37
C ASN A 81 -11.99 -13.20 -15.06
N ASP A 82 -11.39 -12.95 -13.91
CA ASP A 82 -10.19 -13.66 -13.49
C ASP A 82 -10.45 -15.16 -13.34
N PHE A 83 -11.58 -15.53 -12.73
CA PHE A 83 -12.02 -16.93 -12.63
C PHE A 83 -12.27 -17.54 -14.01
N GLY A 84 -12.92 -16.80 -14.91
CA GLY A 84 -13.16 -17.24 -16.29
C GLY A 84 -11.86 -17.53 -17.06
N ALA A 85 -10.81 -16.75 -16.78
CA ALA A 85 -9.47 -16.93 -17.36
C ALA A 85 -8.60 -17.94 -16.60
N GLY A 86 -9.06 -18.49 -15.47
CA GLY A 86 -8.29 -19.38 -14.60
C GLY A 86 -7.11 -18.70 -13.89
N LEU A 87 -7.15 -17.37 -13.69
CA LEU A 87 -6.04 -16.61 -13.12
C LEU A 87 -5.82 -16.93 -11.64
N GLN A 88 -6.85 -17.34 -10.91
CA GLN A 88 -6.74 -17.82 -9.52
C GLN A 88 -5.78 -19.01 -9.38
N HIS A 89 -5.62 -19.81 -10.44
CA HIS A 89 -4.65 -20.90 -10.51
C HIS A 89 -3.32 -20.46 -11.12
N ARG A 90 -3.40 -19.74 -12.24
CA ARG A 90 -2.20 -19.33 -13.00
C ARG A 90 -1.29 -18.37 -12.23
N TYR A 91 -1.87 -17.50 -11.38
CA TYR A 91 -1.15 -16.52 -10.58
C TYR A 91 -1.00 -16.93 -9.12
N ALA A 92 -1.38 -18.15 -8.75
CA ALA A 92 -1.45 -18.63 -7.37
C ALA A 92 -0.15 -18.44 -6.56
N ALA A 93 1.02 -18.53 -7.21
CA ALA A 93 2.32 -18.30 -6.56
C ALA A 93 2.44 -16.90 -5.98
N TRP A 94 1.74 -15.90 -6.54
CA TRP A 94 1.75 -14.52 -6.08
C TRP A 94 0.82 -14.27 -4.88
N LYS A 95 -0.10 -15.17 -4.58
CA LYS A 95 -0.94 -15.09 -3.38
C LYS A 95 -0.12 -15.27 -2.11
N ASN A 96 0.85 -16.18 -2.15
CA ASN A 96 1.83 -16.37 -1.09
C ASN A 96 3.22 -16.64 -1.69
N PRO A 97 4.02 -15.59 -1.97
CA PRO A 97 5.34 -15.75 -2.58
C PRO A 97 6.40 -16.33 -1.62
N GLU A 98 6.01 -16.73 -0.40
CA GLU A 98 6.89 -17.29 0.63
C GLU A 98 8.11 -16.41 0.89
N LEU A 99 7.84 -15.16 1.28
CA LEU A 99 8.89 -14.19 1.59
C LEU A 99 9.68 -14.61 2.83
N LYS A 100 10.91 -15.06 2.63
CA LYS A 100 11.83 -15.41 3.70
C LYS A 100 12.79 -14.26 3.95
N LEU A 101 12.74 -13.64 5.12
CA LEU A 101 13.70 -12.63 5.55
C LEU A 101 15.11 -13.23 5.57
N THR A 102 16.05 -12.63 4.86
CA THR A 102 17.46 -13.03 4.78
C THR A 102 18.38 -12.02 5.45
N SER A 103 17.96 -10.75 5.54
CA SER A 103 18.74 -9.69 6.18
C SER A 103 17.80 -8.60 6.71
N LEU A 104 18.11 -8.11 7.92
CA LEU A 104 17.50 -6.89 8.47
C LEU A 104 18.65 -6.01 9.02
N LYS A 105 18.82 -4.85 8.42
CA LYS A 105 19.87 -3.87 8.78
C LYS A 105 19.24 -2.53 9.09
N HIS A 106 19.91 -1.75 9.93
CA HIS A 106 19.51 -0.39 10.27
C HIS A 106 20.72 0.51 10.46
N ASP A 107 20.57 1.78 10.15
CA ASP A 107 21.60 2.80 10.31
C ASP A 107 20.97 4.20 10.38
N ILE A 108 21.75 5.19 10.81
CA ILE A 108 21.42 6.60 10.71
C ILE A 108 22.17 7.18 9.50
N GLU A 109 21.44 7.64 8.50
CA GLU A 109 21.97 8.22 7.29
C GLU A 109 21.35 9.61 7.06
N ASN A 110 22.17 10.64 6.89
CA ASN A 110 21.71 12.01 6.68
C ASN A 110 20.66 12.46 7.73
N GLU A 111 20.91 12.19 9.00
CA GLU A 111 20.00 12.51 10.13
C GLU A 111 18.63 11.80 10.07
N GLN A 112 18.51 10.73 9.29
CA GLN A 112 17.31 9.92 9.17
C GLN A 112 17.60 8.49 9.61
N ALA A 113 16.62 7.83 10.22
CA ALA A 113 16.72 6.41 10.50
C ALA A 113 16.37 5.61 9.24
N VAL A 114 17.23 4.67 8.87
CA VAL A 114 17.03 3.80 7.71
C VAL A 114 17.00 2.34 8.15
N VAL A 115 15.93 1.64 7.75
CA VAL A 115 15.78 0.19 7.99
C VAL A 115 15.70 -0.49 6.63
N ARG A 116 16.50 -1.56 6.44
CA ARG A 116 16.54 -2.34 5.20
C ARG A 116 16.28 -3.81 5.49
N ALA A 117 15.29 -4.36 4.83
CA ALA A 117 14.96 -5.78 4.88
C ALA A 117 15.10 -6.41 3.50
N GLU A 118 15.74 -7.58 3.44
CA GLU A 118 15.92 -8.36 2.21
C GLU A 118 15.20 -9.69 2.35
N TYR A 119 14.54 -10.12 1.29
CA TYR A 119 13.76 -11.36 1.27
C TYR A 119 14.09 -12.19 0.05
N ASP A 120 14.22 -13.50 0.24
CA ASP A 120 14.09 -14.46 -0.83
C ASP A 120 12.61 -14.74 -1.09
N MET A 121 12.19 -14.70 -2.35
CA MET A 121 10.83 -15.04 -2.79
C MET A 121 10.83 -16.50 -3.24
N LYS A 122 10.71 -17.44 -2.32
CA LYS A 122 10.96 -18.88 -2.58
C LYS A 122 10.08 -19.47 -3.67
N SER A 123 8.79 -19.14 -3.69
CA SER A 123 7.85 -19.64 -4.70
C SER A 123 8.00 -18.96 -6.05
N ILE A 124 8.60 -17.77 -6.09
CA ILE A 124 8.78 -16.94 -7.29
C ILE A 124 10.20 -17.09 -7.84
N GLY A 125 11.20 -17.13 -6.95
CA GLY A 125 12.62 -17.26 -7.28
C GLY A 125 13.36 -15.93 -7.46
N GLY A 126 12.69 -14.81 -7.23
CA GLY A 126 13.31 -13.48 -7.17
C GLY A 126 13.69 -13.04 -5.76
N LYS A 127 14.10 -11.80 -5.64
CA LYS A 127 14.37 -11.13 -4.36
C LYS A 127 13.49 -9.91 -4.19
N LEU A 128 13.12 -9.63 -2.93
CA LEU A 128 12.40 -8.43 -2.55
C LEU A 128 13.22 -7.65 -1.54
N PHE A 129 13.27 -6.34 -1.71
CA PHE A 129 13.93 -5.40 -0.81
C PHE A 129 12.92 -4.37 -0.33
N LEU A 130 12.85 -4.17 0.99
CA LEU A 130 12.08 -3.11 1.59
C LEU A 130 13.03 -2.16 2.30
N THR A 131 12.96 -0.88 1.95
CA THR A 131 13.72 0.18 2.61
C THR A 131 12.75 1.18 3.22
N TYR A 132 12.94 1.46 4.49
CA TYR A 132 12.18 2.46 5.23
C TYR A 132 13.13 3.58 5.66
N THR A 133 12.83 4.82 5.26
CA THR A 133 13.59 6.00 5.67
C THR A 133 12.69 6.89 6.50
N ILE A 134 13.03 7.08 7.76
CA ILE A 134 12.21 7.77 8.77
C ILE A 134 12.90 9.08 9.11
N ASN A 135 12.20 10.20 8.93
CA ASN A 135 12.72 11.52 9.28
C ASN A 135 12.42 11.88 10.75
N ASN A 136 12.92 13.02 11.19
CA ASN A 136 12.76 13.54 12.55
C ASN A 136 11.33 13.91 12.96
N LYS A 137 10.36 13.87 12.03
CA LYS A 137 8.93 14.12 12.28
C LYS A 137 8.07 12.85 12.16
N GLY A 138 8.70 11.68 12.02
CA GLY A 138 8.02 10.41 11.88
C GLY A 138 7.39 10.17 10.51
N ALA A 139 7.69 10.97 9.49
CA ALA A 139 7.32 10.63 8.12
C ALA A 139 8.20 9.47 7.62
N VAL A 140 7.61 8.53 6.90
CA VAL A 140 8.27 7.30 6.45
C VAL A 140 8.23 7.19 4.94
N LYS A 141 9.39 7.24 4.29
CA LYS A 141 9.51 6.82 2.89
C LYS A 141 9.70 5.31 2.85
N VAL A 142 8.84 4.63 2.10
CA VAL A 142 8.90 3.19 1.88
C VAL A 142 9.29 2.96 0.43
N THR A 143 10.33 2.14 0.20
CA THR A 143 10.71 1.68 -1.13
C THR A 143 10.60 0.17 -1.17
N GLN A 144 9.76 -0.33 -2.06
CA GLN A 144 9.61 -1.75 -2.38
C GLN A 144 10.28 -2.00 -3.73
N LYS A 145 11.32 -2.84 -3.73
CA LYS A 145 12.05 -3.20 -4.95
C LYS A 145 12.06 -4.72 -5.10
N MET A 146 11.68 -5.19 -6.27
CA MET A 146 11.77 -6.60 -6.66
C MET A 146 12.80 -6.76 -7.75
N GLU A 147 13.69 -7.73 -7.58
CA GLU A 147 14.63 -8.19 -8.60
C GLU A 147 14.20 -9.59 -9.04
N ALA A 148 13.82 -9.70 -10.32
CA ALA A 148 13.34 -10.94 -10.90
C ALA A 148 14.50 -11.88 -11.25
N ASP A 149 14.32 -13.16 -11.00
CA ASP A 149 15.23 -14.19 -11.53
C ASP A 149 14.87 -14.47 -13.00
N LYS A 150 15.62 -13.87 -13.91
CA LYS A 150 15.39 -13.97 -15.37
C LYS A 150 15.56 -15.38 -15.94
N SER A 151 16.11 -16.32 -15.16
CA SER A 151 16.21 -17.72 -15.56
C SER A 151 14.91 -18.49 -15.37
N LYS A 152 13.94 -17.94 -14.64
CA LYS A 152 12.67 -18.58 -14.29
C LYS A 152 11.51 -18.05 -15.13
N LYS A 153 10.64 -18.95 -15.52
CA LYS A 153 9.34 -18.61 -16.13
C LYS A 153 8.30 -18.52 -15.02
N VAL A 154 7.89 -17.30 -14.69
CA VAL A 154 6.85 -17.02 -13.70
C VAL A 154 5.68 -16.32 -14.39
N SER A 155 4.47 -16.56 -13.90
CA SER A 155 3.27 -15.89 -14.41
C SER A 155 3.32 -14.38 -14.19
N ASP A 156 2.46 -13.64 -14.89
CA ASP A 156 2.09 -12.29 -14.53
C ASP A 156 1.52 -12.27 -13.10
N MET A 157 1.46 -11.07 -12.49
CA MET A 157 0.87 -10.84 -11.16
C MET A 157 -0.32 -9.90 -11.23
N PHE A 158 -1.18 -9.93 -10.21
CA PHE A 158 -2.33 -9.01 -10.16
C PHE A 158 -1.94 -7.59 -9.81
N ARG A 159 -1.01 -7.39 -8.87
CA ARG A 159 -0.58 -6.06 -8.44
C ARG A 159 0.84 -6.07 -7.92
N PHE A 160 1.44 -4.90 -7.90
CA PHE A 160 2.72 -4.65 -7.24
C PHE A 160 2.56 -3.46 -6.31
N GLY A 161 2.52 -3.72 -5.02
CA GLY A 161 2.30 -2.70 -4.01
C GLY A 161 2.38 -3.25 -2.59
N MET A 162 1.75 -2.53 -1.68
CA MET A 162 1.73 -2.86 -0.25
C MET A 162 0.33 -2.66 0.34
N GLN A 163 0.08 -3.27 1.49
CA GLN A 163 -1.14 -3.09 2.24
C GLN A 163 -0.85 -2.73 3.70
N LEU A 164 -1.71 -1.89 4.25
CA LEU A 164 -1.69 -1.37 5.61
C LEU A 164 -3.07 -1.49 6.23
N ARG A 165 -3.15 -1.86 7.50
CA ARG A 165 -4.40 -1.80 8.27
C ARG A 165 -4.31 -0.65 9.27
N MET A 166 -5.28 0.25 9.23
CA MET A 166 -5.43 1.35 10.17
C MET A 166 -6.66 1.11 11.04
N PRO A 167 -6.68 1.59 12.30
CA PRO A 167 -7.87 1.54 13.15
C PRO A 167 -9.12 2.05 12.41
N VAL A 168 -10.28 1.47 12.68
CA VAL A 168 -11.55 1.78 12.00
C VAL A 168 -11.96 3.25 12.10
N THR A 169 -11.42 3.99 13.07
CA THR A 169 -11.65 5.43 13.24
C THR A 169 -11.06 6.28 12.10
N PHE A 170 -10.09 5.74 11.34
CA PHE A 170 -9.59 6.39 10.13
C PHE A 170 -10.45 5.97 8.94
N ASN A 171 -11.61 6.57 8.85
CA ASN A 171 -12.67 6.24 7.89
C ASN A 171 -13.02 7.37 6.91
N GLU A 172 -12.38 8.52 7.01
CA GLU A 172 -12.53 9.63 6.08
C GLU A 172 -11.42 9.58 5.03
N ILE A 173 -11.79 9.68 3.77
CA ILE A 173 -10.89 9.65 2.63
C ILE A 173 -10.91 11.01 1.94
N GLU A 174 -9.73 11.55 1.68
CA GLU A 174 -9.51 12.63 0.73
C GLU A 174 -8.46 12.21 -0.27
N TYR A 175 -8.68 12.42 -1.55
CA TYR A 175 -7.67 12.11 -2.56
C TYR A 175 -7.73 13.03 -3.77
N TYR A 176 -6.62 13.11 -4.49
CA TYR A 176 -6.51 13.72 -5.80
C TYR A 176 -6.10 12.66 -6.83
N GLY A 177 -7.03 12.32 -7.71
CA GLY A 177 -6.88 11.27 -8.71
C GLY A 177 -8.15 11.04 -9.48
N ARG A 178 -8.30 9.87 -10.12
CA ARG A 178 -9.51 9.52 -10.86
C ARG A 178 -10.60 9.01 -9.92
N GLY A 179 -11.81 9.53 -10.12
CA GLY A 179 -12.96 9.17 -9.31
C GLY A 179 -14.28 9.75 -9.84
N PRO A 180 -15.35 9.82 -8.99
CA PRO A 180 -15.41 9.30 -7.62
C PRO A 180 -15.54 7.77 -7.52
N GLY A 181 -16.07 7.11 -8.56
CA GLY A 181 -16.27 5.67 -8.62
C GLY A 181 -14.95 4.88 -8.78
N GLU A 182 -15.01 3.59 -8.49
CA GLU A 182 -13.89 2.70 -8.75
C GLU A 182 -13.47 2.75 -10.23
N ASN A 183 -12.18 2.61 -10.46
CA ASN A 183 -11.64 2.57 -11.81
C ASN A 183 -10.32 1.81 -11.83
N TYR A 184 -10.00 1.21 -12.97
CA TYR A 184 -8.84 0.36 -13.17
C TYR A 184 -8.11 0.78 -14.43
N SER A 185 -6.86 0.38 -14.61
CA SER A 185 -6.00 0.85 -15.70
C SER A 185 -6.61 0.70 -17.09
N ASP A 186 -7.42 -0.33 -17.33
CA ASP A 186 -8.13 -0.60 -18.57
C ASP A 186 -9.60 -0.13 -18.55
N ARG A 187 -10.06 0.48 -17.45
CA ARG A 187 -11.43 0.98 -17.26
C ARG A 187 -11.42 2.27 -16.43
N ASN A 188 -10.76 3.32 -16.91
CA ASN A 188 -10.65 4.58 -16.17
C ASN A 188 -11.01 5.84 -16.96
N HIS A 189 -11.32 5.73 -18.25
CA HIS A 189 -11.60 6.89 -19.10
C HIS A 189 -12.83 7.69 -18.67
N ALA A 190 -13.84 7.04 -18.09
CA ALA A 190 -15.03 7.70 -17.56
C ALA A 190 -14.78 8.40 -16.22
N ALA A 191 -13.74 8.01 -15.49
CA ALA A 191 -13.38 8.60 -14.22
C ALA A 191 -12.53 9.87 -14.44
N ARG A 192 -12.98 10.99 -13.89
CA ARG A 192 -12.31 12.27 -14.04
C ARG A 192 -11.26 12.48 -12.96
N ILE A 193 -10.16 13.14 -13.32
CA ILE A 193 -9.18 13.57 -12.33
C ILE A 193 -9.73 14.78 -11.58
N GLY A 194 -9.76 14.67 -10.26
CA GLY A 194 -10.27 15.70 -9.36
C GLY A 194 -9.91 15.44 -7.91
N LYS A 195 -10.26 16.37 -7.04
CA LYS A 195 -10.21 16.18 -5.60
C LYS A 195 -11.53 15.63 -5.11
N TYR A 196 -11.48 14.53 -4.38
CA TYR A 196 -12.67 13.84 -3.88
C TYR A 196 -12.56 13.66 -2.36
N ARG A 197 -13.71 13.67 -1.70
CA ARG A 197 -13.86 13.32 -0.30
C ARG A 197 -14.97 12.30 -0.18
N GLN A 198 -14.70 11.19 0.48
CA GLN A 198 -15.62 10.06 0.65
C GLN A 198 -15.30 9.36 1.96
N THR A 199 -16.19 8.52 2.42
CA THR A 199 -15.91 7.61 3.53
C THR A 199 -15.37 6.28 3.02
N VAL A 200 -14.73 5.50 3.90
CA VAL A 200 -14.30 4.14 3.58
C VAL A 200 -15.50 3.25 3.23
N GLU A 201 -16.64 3.45 3.89
CA GLU A 201 -17.85 2.69 3.60
C GLU A 201 -18.37 2.90 2.18
N GLU A 202 -18.28 4.13 1.65
CA GLU A 202 -18.68 4.47 0.27
C GLU A 202 -17.77 3.86 -0.80
N GLN A 203 -16.63 3.28 -0.43
CA GLN A 203 -15.71 2.70 -1.40
C GLN A 203 -16.09 1.30 -1.84
N PHE A 204 -16.82 0.57 -1.01
CA PHE A 204 -17.20 -0.81 -1.31
C PHE A 204 -18.35 -0.85 -2.32
N TYR A 205 -18.12 -1.45 -3.49
CA TYR A 205 -19.18 -1.78 -4.40
C TYR A 205 -19.61 -3.25 -4.21
N PRO A 206 -20.86 -3.51 -3.82
CA PRO A 206 -21.35 -4.84 -3.52
C PRO A 206 -21.68 -5.61 -4.80
N TYR A 207 -20.68 -6.05 -5.54
CA TYR A 207 -20.89 -6.99 -6.65
C TYR A 207 -21.67 -8.22 -6.15
N ILE A 208 -22.41 -8.88 -7.02
CA ILE A 208 -23.20 -10.06 -6.65
C ILE A 208 -22.34 -11.09 -5.92
N ARG A 209 -21.12 -11.29 -6.40
CA ARG A 209 -20.11 -12.12 -5.75
C ARG A 209 -18.99 -11.27 -5.17
N PRO A 210 -18.45 -11.63 -3.98
CA PRO A 210 -17.28 -10.96 -3.44
C PRO A 210 -16.11 -11.06 -4.43
N GLN A 211 -15.43 -9.95 -4.66
CA GLN A 211 -14.30 -9.84 -5.59
C GLN A 211 -13.58 -8.50 -5.37
N GLU A 212 -12.51 -8.26 -6.10
CA GLU A 212 -11.82 -6.96 -6.14
C GLU A 212 -12.79 -5.82 -6.39
N THR A 213 -12.70 -4.76 -5.60
CA THR A 213 -13.57 -3.59 -5.66
C THR A 213 -12.89 -2.35 -5.08
N GLY A 214 -13.39 -1.17 -5.43
CA GLY A 214 -13.08 0.10 -4.78
C GLY A 214 -11.77 0.76 -5.19
N THR A 215 -10.96 0.17 -6.05
CA THR A 215 -9.69 0.77 -6.50
C THR A 215 -9.91 2.06 -7.26
N LYS A 216 -9.03 3.04 -7.04
CA LYS A 216 -8.89 4.30 -7.80
C LYS A 216 -7.50 4.35 -8.43
N THR A 217 -7.40 4.89 -9.64
CA THR A 217 -6.13 5.02 -10.38
C THR A 217 -5.72 6.48 -10.56
N ASP A 218 -4.50 6.69 -11.04
CA ASP A 218 -3.92 8.02 -11.27
C ASP A 218 -3.97 8.92 -10.02
N ILE A 219 -3.72 8.32 -8.86
CA ILE A 219 -3.71 9.03 -7.58
C ILE A 219 -2.38 9.80 -7.45
N ARG A 220 -2.46 11.10 -7.09
CA ARG A 220 -1.32 11.96 -6.80
C ARG A 220 -1.04 12.02 -5.31
N TRP A 221 -2.12 12.05 -4.52
CA TRP A 221 -2.06 11.90 -3.08
C TRP A 221 -3.38 11.32 -2.56
N TRP A 222 -3.28 10.62 -1.43
CA TRP A 222 -4.39 10.00 -0.73
C TRP A 222 -4.24 10.26 0.76
N ARG A 223 -5.33 10.58 1.44
CA ARG A 223 -5.39 10.73 2.89
C ARG A 223 -6.40 9.77 3.48
N LEU A 224 -6.02 9.15 4.58
CA LEU A 224 -6.91 8.45 5.49
C LEU A 224 -6.91 9.19 6.81
N LEU A 225 -8.05 9.73 7.19
CA LEU A 225 -8.23 10.63 8.31
C LEU A 225 -9.31 10.11 9.26
N ASN A 226 -9.17 10.48 10.54
CA ASN A 226 -10.25 10.35 11.49
C ASN A 226 -11.19 11.57 11.41
N ILE A 227 -12.28 11.57 12.16
CA ILE A 227 -13.25 12.67 12.18
C ILE A 227 -12.63 14.00 12.62
N GLY A 228 -11.52 13.98 13.37
CA GLY A 228 -10.76 15.17 13.75
C GLY A 228 -9.84 15.71 12.65
N GLY A 229 -9.79 15.07 11.48
CA GLY A 229 -8.92 15.45 10.36
C GLY A 229 -7.45 15.07 10.55
N ASN A 230 -7.16 14.17 11.48
CA ASN A 230 -5.82 13.64 11.73
C ASN A 230 -5.67 12.24 11.09
N GLY A 231 -4.47 11.88 10.68
CA GLY A 231 -4.21 10.56 10.10
C GLY A 231 -2.94 10.50 9.25
N LEU A 232 -3.01 9.82 8.12
CA LEU A 232 -1.89 9.66 7.18
C LEU A 232 -2.23 10.21 5.80
N GLN A 233 -1.24 10.86 5.19
CA GLN A 233 -1.22 11.16 3.77
C GLN A 233 -0.19 10.29 3.08
N PHE A 234 -0.57 9.74 1.94
CA PHE A 234 0.28 8.96 1.06
C PHE A 234 0.55 9.73 -0.22
N VAL A 235 1.81 9.82 -0.61
CA VAL A 235 2.29 10.42 -1.86
C VAL A 235 3.35 9.51 -2.47
N ALA A 236 3.51 9.53 -3.80
CA ALA A 236 4.54 8.78 -4.49
C ALA A 236 5.18 9.63 -5.59
N ASP A 237 6.32 9.18 -6.12
CA ASP A 237 7.06 9.90 -7.17
C ASP A 237 6.30 9.93 -8.50
N ALA A 238 5.38 8.99 -8.72
CA ALA A 238 4.51 8.91 -9.89
C ALA A 238 3.06 8.60 -9.46
N PRO A 239 2.07 8.85 -10.32
CA PRO A 239 0.70 8.45 -10.03
C PRO A 239 0.61 6.96 -9.69
N PHE A 240 -0.17 6.64 -8.69
CA PHE A 240 -0.34 5.29 -8.15
C PHE A 240 -1.81 4.88 -8.09
N SER A 241 -2.07 3.63 -7.71
CA SER A 241 -3.43 3.14 -7.43
C SER A 241 -3.61 2.94 -5.94
N ALA A 242 -4.83 3.16 -5.44
CA ALA A 242 -5.14 2.95 -4.04
C ALA A 242 -6.59 2.51 -3.83
N SER A 243 -6.81 1.79 -2.72
CA SER A 243 -8.13 1.46 -2.21
C SER A 243 -8.12 1.43 -0.69
N ALA A 244 -9.25 1.78 -0.08
CA ALA A 244 -9.45 1.68 1.37
C ALA A 244 -10.83 1.07 1.63
N LEU A 245 -10.87 -0.08 2.29
CA LEU A 245 -12.09 -0.85 2.53
C LEU A 245 -12.15 -1.36 3.96
N ASN A 246 -13.36 -1.56 4.48
CA ASN A 246 -13.56 -2.37 5.70
C ASN A 246 -13.67 -3.87 5.37
N TYR A 247 -12.92 -4.32 4.40
CA TYR A 247 -12.82 -5.72 3.96
C TYR A 247 -11.37 -6.03 3.64
N THR A 248 -10.94 -7.24 3.93
CA THR A 248 -9.62 -7.72 3.51
C THR A 248 -9.71 -8.37 2.13
N ILE A 249 -8.56 -8.49 1.46
CA ILE A 249 -8.47 -9.24 0.20
C ILE A 249 -8.92 -10.69 0.44
N GLU A 250 -8.48 -11.27 1.56
CA GLU A 250 -8.80 -12.63 1.94
C GLU A 250 -10.30 -12.84 2.18
N SER A 251 -10.99 -11.87 2.79
CA SER A 251 -12.44 -11.95 3.02
C SER A 251 -13.26 -11.86 1.74
N LEU A 252 -12.74 -11.18 0.72
CA LEU A 252 -13.38 -11.04 -0.60
C LEU A 252 -12.96 -12.14 -1.59
N ASP A 253 -11.94 -12.92 -1.27
CA ASP A 253 -11.42 -13.99 -2.14
C ASP A 253 -12.20 -15.28 -1.91
N ASP A 254 -12.92 -15.73 -2.93
CA ASP A 254 -13.70 -16.97 -2.90
C ASP A 254 -12.87 -18.26 -3.05
N GLY A 255 -11.54 -18.14 -2.98
CA GLY A 255 -10.62 -19.28 -3.12
C GLY A 255 -10.54 -19.82 -4.54
N ALA A 256 -9.68 -20.82 -4.72
CA ALA A 256 -9.43 -21.42 -6.03
C ALA A 256 -10.68 -22.16 -6.59
N GLY A 257 -11.51 -22.71 -5.71
CA GLY A 257 -12.75 -23.44 -6.06
C GLY A 257 -13.94 -22.52 -6.41
N LYS A 258 -13.79 -21.20 -6.24
CA LYS A 258 -14.86 -20.23 -6.48
C LYS A 258 -16.11 -20.55 -5.65
N ASP A 259 -16.05 -20.32 -4.35
CA ASP A 259 -17.20 -20.49 -3.44
C ASP A 259 -18.42 -19.68 -3.92
N GLN A 260 -19.61 -20.23 -3.70
CA GLN A 260 -20.87 -19.61 -4.13
C GLN A 260 -21.41 -18.66 -3.05
N ARG A 261 -20.60 -17.66 -2.63
CA ARG A 261 -21.01 -16.63 -1.66
C ARG A 261 -21.59 -15.41 -2.38
N HIS A 262 -22.37 -14.63 -1.64
CA HIS A 262 -22.83 -13.31 -2.04
C HIS A 262 -22.18 -12.21 -1.17
N SER A 263 -22.03 -11.01 -1.71
CA SER A 263 -21.37 -9.89 -0.99
C SER A 263 -21.97 -9.60 0.39
N PRO A 264 -23.29 -9.69 0.65
CA PRO A 264 -23.85 -9.52 1.99
C PRO A 264 -23.42 -10.56 3.02
N GLU A 265 -22.88 -11.71 2.58
CA GLU A 265 -22.38 -12.76 3.48
C GLU A 265 -20.95 -12.50 3.97
N VAL A 266 -20.29 -11.47 3.45
CA VAL A 266 -18.94 -11.10 3.87
C VAL A 266 -19.02 -10.11 5.03
N GLU A 267 -18.46 -10.48 6.16
CA GLU A 267 -18.43 -9.63 7.34
C GLU A 267 -17.46 -8.46 7.17
N LYS A 268 -17.87 -7.28 7.62
CA LYS A 268 -17.00 -6.11 7.69
C LYS A 268 -15.92 -6.32 8.74
N ALA A 269 -14.69 -5.96 8.41
CA ALA A 269 -13.59 -5.89 9.36
C ALA A 269 -13.75 -4.66 10.27
N ASN A 270 -13.28 -4.76 11.51
CA ASN A 270 -13.24 -3.65 12.46
C ASN A 270 -11.95 -2.81 12.30
N PHE A 271 -11.51 -2.61 11.07
CA PHE A 271 -10.38 -1.75 10.70
C PHE A 271 -10.53 -1.30 9.25
N THR A 272 -9.75 -0.32 8.85
CA THR A 272 -9.61 0.10 7.45
C THR A 272 -8.42 -0.59 6.82
N ASN A 273 -8.65 -1.42 5.80
CA ASN A 273 -7.61 -2.05 4.99
C ASN A 273 -7.28 -1.13 3.81
N PHE A 274 -6.07 -0.63 3.78
CA PHE A 274 -5.56 0.26 2.73
C PHE A 274 -4.57 -0.47 1.84
N CYS A 275 -4.79 -0.44 0.52
CA CYS A 275 -3.85 -0.91 -0.48
C CYS A 275 -3.28 0.28 -1.25
N ILE A 276 -1.98 0.28 -1.45
CA ILE A 276 -1.25 1.25 -2.26
C ILE A 276 -0.35 0.51 -3.24
N ASP A 277 -0.53 0.76 -4.55
CA ASP A 277 0.12 0.00 -5.59
C ASP A 277 0.78 0.90 -6.62
N LYS A 278 1.97 0.51 -7.07
CA LYS A 278 2.56 1.04 -8.29
C LYS A 278 1.61 0.86 -9.47
N ALA A 279 1.07 -0.35 -9.59
CA ALA A 279 0.12 -0.72 -10.62
C ALA A 279 -0.66 -1.98 -10.23
N GLN A 280 -1.81 -2.15 -10.88
CA GLN A 280 -2.65 -3.35 -10.82
C GLN A 280 -3.01 -3.77 -12.22
N THR A 281 -3.01 -5.08 -12.49
CA THR A 281 -3.49 -5.66 -13.75
C THR A 281 -4.94 -5.24 -14.01
N GLY A 282 -5.24 -4.86 -15.24
CA GLY A 282 -6.60 -4.51 -15.67
C GLY A 282 -7.62 -5.63 -15.40
N LEU A 283 -8.89 -5.29 -15.45
CA LEU A 283 -10.00 -6.22 -15.20
C LEU A 283 -10.40 -7.04 -16.43
N ALA A 284 -9.82 -6.74 -17.59
CA ALA A 284 -10.15 -7.27 -18.90
C ALA A 284 -11.53 -6.81 -19.38
N CYS A 285 -12.63 -7.32 -18.85
CA CYS A 285 -14.01 -6.91 -19.17
C CYS A 285 -14.36 -6.87 -20.67
N VAL A 286 -13.56 -7.52 -21.52
CA VAL A 286 -13.80 -7.59 -22.99
C VAL A 286 -14.93 -8.56 -23.28
N ASN A 287 -15.00 -9.63 -22.52
CA ASN A 287 -16.08 -10.63 -22.54
C ASN A 287 -16.14 -11.38 -21.20
N SER A 288 -17.17 -12.18 -21.01
CA SER A 288 -17.36 -13.03 -19.81
C SER A 288 -16.74 -14.42 -19.94
N TRP A 289 -15.95 -14.65 -20.97
CA TRP A 289 -15.47 -15.99 -21.37
C TRP A 289 -13.98 -16.21 -21.11
N GLY A 290 -13.36 -15.40 -20.26
CA GLY A 290 -11.96 -15.60 -19.85
C GLY A 290 -10.95 -14.86 -20.74
N ALA A 291 -11.34 -13.79 -21.42
CA ALA A 291 -10.37 -12.90 -22.05
C ALA A 291 -9.54 -12.22 -20.95
N ILE A 292 -8.22 -12.26 -21.08
CA ILE A 292 -7.30 -11.56 -20.20
C ILE A 292 -7.12 -10.10 -20.64
N ALA A 293 -6.65 -9.26 -19.73
CA ALA A 293 -6.33 -7.87 -20.05
C ALA A 293 -5.29 -7.76 -21.18
N LEU A 294 -5.36 -6.70 -21.98
CA LEU A 294 -4.35 -6.40 -22.99
C LEU A 294 -2.96 -6.30 -22.31
N GLU A 295 -1.91 -6.65 -23.05
CA GLU A 295 -0.54 -6.72 -22.53
C GLU A 295 -0.11 -5.45 -21.80
N LYS A 296 -0.43 -4.27 -22.32
CA LYS A 296 -0.12 -2.98 -21.69
C LYS A 296 -0.79 -2.75 -20.33
N TYR A 297 -1.77 -3.55 -19.96
CA TYR A 297 -2.48 -3.49 -18.69
C TYR A 297 -2.17 -4.69 -17.78
N ARG A 298 -1.17 -5.50 -18.13
CA ARG A 298 -0.70 -6.63 -17.33
C ARG A 298 0.61 -6.33 -16.65
N LEU A 299 0.88 -7.01 -15.57
CA LEU A 299 2.13 -6.92 -14.80
C LEU A 299 2.90 -8.23 -14.99
N SER A 300 3.80 -8.25 -15.97
CA SER A 300 4.68 -9.39 -16.22
C SER A 300 5.73 -9.53 -15.11
N TYR A 301 6.28 -10.72 -14.96
CA TYR A 301 7.38 -10.97 -14.05
C TYR A 301 8.67 -10.29 -14.55
N GLN A 302 9.07 -9.22 -13.89
CA GLN A 302 10.28 -8.44 -14.21
C GLN A 302 10.69 -7.63 -12.97
N ASP A 303 11.77 -6.85 -13.08
CA ASP A 303 12.19 -5.94 -12.02
C ASP A 303 11.14 -4.82 -11.83
N TYR A 304 10.78 -4.55 -10.58
CA TYR A 304 9.90 -3.45 -10.20
C TYR A 304 10.49 -2.67 -9.04
N GLU A 305 10.25 -1.38 -9.03
CA GLU A 305 10.50 -0.51 -7.90
C GLU A 305 9.32 0.43 -7.70
N PHE A 306 8.92 0.61 -6.44
CA PHE A 306 7.85 1.51 -6.05
C PHE A 306 8.23 2.20 -4.74
N SER A 307 8.20 3.53 -4.74
CA SER A 307 8.43 4.34 -3.55
C SER A 307 7.23 5.23 -3.25
N PHE A 308 6.85 5.28 -1.98
CA PHE A 308 5.84 6.19 -1.48
C PHE A 308 6.22 6.70 -0.09
N ILE A 309 5.60 7.80 0.31
CA ILE A 309 5.82 8.44 1.60
C ILE A 309 4.52 8.41 2.38
N MET A 310 4.58 7.98 3.62
CA MET A 310 3.54 8.10 4.62
C MET A 310 3.85 9.32 5.48
N ASN A 311 3.03 10.37 5.36
CA ASN A 311 3.17 11.60 6.14
C ASN A 311 2.06 11.68 7.19
N PRO A 312 2.37 11.82 8.49
CA PRO A 312 1.37 12.16 9.48
C PRO A 312 0.68 13.49 9.16
N VAL A 313 -0.63 13.52 9.29
CA VAL A 313 -1.47 14.69 9.05
C VAL A 313 -2.11 15.10 10.37
N TYR A 314 -1.99 16.37 10.69
CA TYR A 314 -2.60 16.97 11.88
C TYR A 314 -3.54 18.09 11.45
N HIS A 315 -4.75 18.06 11.99
CA HIS A 315 -5.64 19.20 11.90
C HIS A 315 -5.24 20.22 12.97
N LYS A 316 -4.48 21.26 12.58
CA LYS A 316 -4.24 22.38 13.47
C LYS A 316 -5.56 23.12 13.66
N LEU A 317 -6.14 23.01 14.84
CA LEU A 317 -7.19 23.94 15.28
C LEU A 317 -6.55 25.36 15.20
N LYS A 318 -7.08 26.19 14.34
CA LYS A 318 -6.71 27.59 14.23
C LYS A 318 -7.27 28.40 15.40
#